data_2b7102b4a3becc1d0d492e1c4283b93c
#
_entry.id   2b7102b4a3becc1d0d492e1c4283b93c
#
_cell.length_a   1.000
_cell.length_b   1.000
_cell.length_c   1.000
_cell.angle_alpha   90.00
_cell.angle_beta   90.00
_cell.angle_gamma   90.00
#
_symmetry.space_group_name_H-M   'P 1'
#
loop_
_entity.id
_entity.type
_entity.pdbx_description
1 polymer ?
#
loop_
_entity_poly.entity_id
_entity_poly.type
_entity_poly.pdbx_seq_one_letter_code
_entity_poly.pdbx_strand_id
1 'polypeptide(L)'
;MTEASPSRPAGPDEHHDWAPYSDLAQAAEAYLRDPAIALEALYRVLDPNAIKAFVMERTLEEKDSRDSLYQEIAATDGRTLLLWMGDDELTDDDDPEPGAPLLTSTLRSIPLSALTDRNLKVGYRIDHSGGRSLHSVELRLVTTTADYTLAKTPSRTESFSEELLFTKSVTDGGRAQMERLIQFGRALAAHG
;
A
#
# COMPACT_ATOMS: atom_id res chain seq x y z
N MET A 1 8.81 11.38 -46.94
CA MET A 1 8.83 11.91 -45.55
C MET A 1 7.62 11.30 -44.87
N THR A 2 7.86 10.27 -44.08
CA THR A 2 6.80 9.53 -43.38
C THR A 2 6.72 10.15 -41.97
N GLU A 3 5.64 10.86 -41.69
CA GLU A 3 5.35 11.39 -40.35
C GLU A 3 5.16 10.22 -39.38
N ALA A 4 6.00 10.16 -38.38
CA ALA A 4 5.81 9.26 -37.25
C ALA A 4 4.59 9.74 -36.47
N SER A 5 3.53 8.91 -36.41
CA SER A 5 2.40 9.13 -35.54
C SER A 5 2.89 9.22 -34.09
N PRO A 6 2.42 10.20 -33.31
CA PRO A 6 2.74 10.26 -31.90
C PRO A 6 2.19 9.00 -31.20
N SER A 7 3.05 8.30 -30.47
CA SER A 7 2.68 7.18 -29.64
C SER A 7 1.56 7.60 -28.69
N ARG A 8 0.43 6.90 -28.79
CA ARG A 8 -0.69 7.07 -27.86
C ARG A 8 -0.15 6.82 -26.45
N PRO A 9 -0.42 7.69 -25.45
CA PRO A 9 -0.04 7.39 -24.07
C PRO A 9 -0.66 6.05 -23.69
N ALA A 10 0.15 5.21 -23.02
CA ALA A 10 -0.30 3.92 -22.49
C ALA A 10 -1.55 4.13 -21.66
N GLY A 11 -2.58 3.32 -21.89
CA GLY A 11 -3.82 3.41 -21.14
C GLY A 11 -3.59 3.04 -19.67
N PRO A 12 -4.52 3.38 -18.76
CA PRO A 12 -4.37 3.13 -17.31
C PRO A 12 -4.26 1.65 -16.92
N ASP A 13 -4.39 0.72 -17.89
CA ASP A 13 -4.47 -0.74 -17.66
C ASP A 13 -3.16 -1.51 -17.90
N GLU A 14 -2.06 -0.86 -18.25
CA GLU A 14 -0.76 -1.55 -18.18
C GLU A 14 -0.35 -1.63 -16.71
N HIS A 15 -0.75 -2.72 -16.04
CA HIS A 15 -0.32 -3.08 -14.69
C HIS A 15 1.20 -3.29 -14.69
N HIS A 16 1.93 -2.23 -14.41
CA HIS A 16 3.35 -2.33 -14.14
C HIS A 16 3.51 -3.07 -12.81
N ASP A 17 4.23 -4.19 -12.83
CA ASP A 17 4.52 -4.97 -11.62
C ASP A 17 5.65 -4.29 -10.83
N TRP A 18 5.41 -3.90 -9.58
CA TRP A 18 6.42 -3.32 -8.69
C TRP A 18 7.34 -4.37 -8.05
N ALA A 19 6.94 -5.64 -8.02
CA ALA A 19 7.66 -6.71 -7.32
C ALA A 19 9.11 -6.95 -7.79
N PRO A 20 9.48 -6.74 -9.09
CA PRO A 20 10.87 -6.87 -9.52
C PRO A 20 11.84 -5.87 -8.90
N TYR A 21 11.35 -4.75 -8.40
CA TYR A 21 12.19 -3.68 -7.87
C TYR A 21 12.47 -3.89 -6.38
N SER A 22 13.75 -3.84 -6.00
CA SER A 22 14.18 -3.90 -4.60
C SER A 22 14.26 -2.50 -3.94
N ASP A 23 14.35 -1.46 -4.75
CA ASP A 23 14.37 -0.07 -4.35
C ASP A 23 12.96 0.52 -4.39
N LEU A 24 12.56 1.23 -3.31
CA LEU A 24 11.22 1.77 -3.17
C LEU A 24 10.93 2.85 -4.22
N ALA A 25 11.90 3.72 -4.54
CA ALA A 25 11.67 4.79 -5.50
C ALA A 25 11.43 4.22 -6.90
N GLN A 26 12.26 3.26 -7.33
CA GLN A 26 12.08 2.59 -8.62
C GLN A 26 10.76 1.83 -8.71
N ALA A 27 10.35 1.16 -7.62
CA ALA A 27 9.07 0.48 -7.56
C ALA A 27 7.89 1.46 -7.64
N ALA A 28 7.97 2.59 -6.92
CA ALA A 28 6.95 3.62 -6.92
C ALA A 28 6.82 4.28 -8.32
N GLU A 29 7.93 4.63 -8.95
CA GLU A 29 7.96 5.17 -10.32
C GLU A 29 7.36 4.22 -11.36
N ALA A 30 7.54 2.90 -11.17
CA ALA A 30 7.00 1.90 -12.08
C ALA A 30 5.50 1.62 -11.87
N TYR A 31 4.96 1.89 -10.68
CA TYR A 31 3.65 1.39 -10.29
C TYR A 31 2.63 2.47 -9.93
N LEU A 32 3.05 3.55 -9.28
CA LEU A 32 2.13 4.61 -8.86
C LEU A 32 1.91 5.63 -9.98
N ARG A 33 0.75 6.30 -9.95
CA ARG A 33 0.48 7.44 -10.83
C ARG A 33 1.28 8.67 -10.41
N ASP A 34 1.33 8.92 -9.10
CA ASP A 34 1.92 10.13 -8.51
C ASP A 34 3.07 9.78 -7.54
N PRO A 35 4.15 9.10 -8.01
CA PRO A 35 5.20 8.56 -7.14
C PRO A 35 5.93 9.64 -6.35
N ALA A 36 6.09 10.84 -6.91
CA ALA A 36 6.80 11.93 -6.26
C ALA A 36 6.10 12.38 -4.97
N ILE A 37 4.76 12.42 -4.94
CA ILE A 37 3.98 12.80 -3.76
C ILE A 37 4.17 11.78 -2.65
N ALA A 38 4.09 10.49 -2.98
CA ALA A 38 4.29 9.40 -2.03
C ALA A 38 5.71 9.39 -1.45
N LEU A 39 6.73 9.48 -2.31
CA LEU A 39 8.13 9.46 -1.91
C LEU A 39 8.51 10.69 -1.09
N GLU A 40 8.03 11.89 -1.45
CA GLU A 40 8.26 13.09 -0.66
C GLU A 40 7.68 12.94 0.75
N ALA A 41 6.46 12.43 0.89
CA ALA A 41 5.83 12.20 2.18
C ALA A 41 6.62 11.19 3.03
N LEU A 42 6.97 10.04 2.45
CA LEU A 42 7.70 8.97 3.15
C LEU A 42 9.10 9.42 3.59
N TYR A 43 9.86 10.11 2.73
CA TYR A 43 11.24 10.49 3.00
C TYR A 43 11.38 11.67 3.97
N ARG A 44 10.27 12.35 4.33
CA ARG A 44 10.25 13.31 5.45
C ARG A 44 10.38 12.63 6.81
N VAL A 45 10.03 11.35 6.92
CA VAL A 45 9.98 10.62 8.20
C VAL A 45 10.87 9.37 8.22
N LEU A 46 11.36 8.92 7.08
CA LEU A 46 12.15 7.70 6.94
C LEU A 46 13.37 7.95 6.04
N ASP A 47 14.53 7.50 6.48
CA ASP A 47 15.71 7.43 5.61
C ASP A 47 15.47 6.38 4.51
N PRO A 48 15.54 6.74 3.22
CA PRO A 48 15.38 5.81 2.11
C PRO A 48 16.28 4.58 2.22
N ASN A 49 17.52 4.76 2.73
CA ASN A 49 18.50 3.67 2.88
C ASN A 49 18.17 2.73 4.06
N ALA A 50 17.27 3.13 4.95
CA ALA A 50 16.86 2.32 6.09
C ALA A 50 15.70 1.36 5.75
N ILE A 51 15.06 1.52 4.60
CA ILE A 51 13.91 0.70 4.18
C ILE A 51 14.34 -0.75 3.98
N LYS A 52 13.77 -1.67 4.75
CA LYS A 52 14.07 -3.11 4.71
C LYS A 52 13.12 -3.89 3.83
N ALA A 53 11.87 -3.48 3.80
CA ALA A 53 10.83 -4.12 2.99
C ALA A 53 9.67 -3.15 2.75
N PHE A 54 8.95 -3.37 1.66
CA PHE A 54 7.75 -2.63 1.32
C PHE A 54 6.80 -3.50 0.49
N VAL A 55 5.54 -3.10 0.48
CA VAL A 55 4.49 -3.59 -0.42
C VAL A 55 3.69 -2.40 -0.92
N MET A 56 3.06 -2.56 -2.08
CA MET A 56 2.25 -1.52 -2.71
C MET A 56 0.92 -2.09 -3.17
N GLU A 57 -0.09 -1.23 -3.14
CA GLU A 57 -1.42 -1.47 -3.66
C GLU A 57 -1.85 -0.32 -4.57
N ARG A 58 -2.63 -0.65 -5.57
CA ARG A 58 -3.26 0.30 -6.46
C ARG A 58 -4.60 -0.26 -6.91
N THR A 59 -5.66 0.46 -6.61
CA THR A 59 -7.02 0.05 -6.96
C THR A 59 -7.70 1.18 -7.70
N LEU A 60 -8.31 0.85 -8.84
CA LEU A 60 -9.19 1.76 -9.56
C LEU A 60 -10.63 1.44 -9.16
N GLU A 61 -11.32 2.39 -8.59
CA GLU A 61 -12.72 2.28 -8.18
C GLU A 61 -13.57 3.22 -9.02
N GLU A 62 -14.75 2.76 -9.44
CA GLU A 62 -15.72 3.63 -10.06
C GLU A 62 -16.58 4.28 -8.95
N LYS A 63 -16.39 5.60 -8.73
CA LYS A 63 -17.21 6.41 -7.82
C LYS A 63 -18.01 7.42 -8.64
N ASP A 64 -19.33 7.42 -8.51
CA ASP A 64 -20.24 8.37 -9.18
C ASP A 64 -20.00 8.48 -10.70
N SER A 65 -19.80 7.33 -11.38
CA SER A 65 -19.50 7.23 -12.81
C SER A 65 -18.17 7.88 -13.23
N ARG A 66 -17.24 8.03 -12.32
CA ARG A 66 -15.85 8.47 -12.55
C ARG A 66 -14.88 7.46 -11.95
N ASP A 67 -13.75 7.31 -12.60
CA ASP A 67 -12.65 6.49 -12.08
C ASP A 67 -11.93 7.24 -10.96
N SER A 68 -11.91 6.66 -9.76
CA SER A 68 -11.16 7.12 -8.60
C SER A 68 -10.00 6.17 -8.35
N LEU A 69 -8.80 6.70 -8.23
CA LEU A 69 -7.60 5.92 -8.01
C LEU A 69 -7.19 5.96 -6.53
N TYR A 70 -7.19 4.80 -5.90
CA TYR A 70 -6.59 4.57 -4.60
C TYR A 70 -5.19 3.97 -4.75
N GLN A 71 -4.23 4.50 -4.02
CA GLN A 71 -2.83 4.05 -4.02
C GLN A 71 -2.33 3.91 -2.59
N GLU A 72 -1.57 2.86 -2.30
CA GLU A 72 -1.02 2.62 -0.97
C GLU A 72 0.43 2.13 -1.05
N ILE A 73 1.24 2.58 -0.09
CA ILE A 73 2.56 2.03 0.20
C ILE A 73 2.61 1.68 1.68
N ALA A 74 2.93 0.43 1.99
CA ALA A 74 3.35 0.02 3.32
C ALA A 74 4.85 -0.28 3.29
N ALA A 75 5.64 0.43 4.12
CA ALA A 75 7.10 0.28 4.18
C ALA A 75 7.57 0.15 5.63
N THR A 76 8.71 -0.54 5.84
CA THR A 76 9.29 -0.67 7.18
C THR A 76 10.82 -0.55 7.17
N ASP A 77 11.36 0.11 8.20
CA ASP A 77 12.79 0.11 8.54
C ASP A 77 13.15 -1.00 9.56
N GLY A 78 12.19 -1.81 9.97
CA GLY A 78 12.31 -2.82 11.03
C GLY A 78 12.06 -2.28 12.43
N ARG A 79 11.69 -1.01 12.60
CA ARG A 79 11.26 -0.39 13.87
C ARG A 79 9.88 0.21 13.76
N THR A 80 9.56 0.71 12.58
CA THR A 80 8.33 1.43 12.29
C THR A 80 7.69 0.84 11.03
N LEU A 81 6.38 0.74 11.04
CA LEU A 81 5.55 0.55 9.86
C LEU A 81 5.04 1.91 9.43
N LEU A 82 5.33 2.29 8.20
CA LEU A 82 4.81 3.48 7.54
C LEU A 82 3.75 3.08 6.54
N LEU A 83 2.61 3.75 6.60
CA LEU A 83 1.49 3.59 5.67
C LEU A 83 1.25 4.93 5.00
N TRP A 84 1.53 5.01 3.72
CA TRP A 84 1.11 6.13 2.88
C TRP A 84 -0.09 5.69 2.05
N MET A 85 -1.11 6.53 2.02
CA MET A 85 -2.32 6.32 1.23
C MET A 85 -2.59 7.59 0.44
N GLY A 86 -2.91 7.44 -0.83
CA GLY A 86 -3.35 8.51 -1.72
C GLY A 86 -4.67 8.12 -2.37
N ASP A 87 -5.66 8.99 -2.31
CA ASP A 87 -6.98 8.78 -2.89
C ASP A 87 -7.41 10.00 -3.69
N ASP A 88 -8.03 9.76 -4.85
CA ASP A 88 -8.64 10.81 -5.64
C ASP A 88 -9.97 11.21 -4.99
N GLU A 89 -10.05 12.46 -4.56
CA GLU A 89 -11.31 13.05 -4.14
C GLU A 89 -11.95 13.82 -5.29
N LEU A 90 -13.26 13.70 -5.40
CA LEU A 90 -14.02 14.53 -6.31
C LEU A 90 -14.08 15.95 -5.73
N THR A 91 -13.63 16.92 -6.51
CA THR A 91 -13.82 18.33 -6.16
C THR A 91 -15.29 18.71 -6.26
N ASP A 92 -15.78 19.51 -5.31
CA ASP A 92 -17.11 20.07 -5.33
C ASP A 92 -17.31 21.01 -6.53
N ASP A 93 -18.57 21.25 -6.91
CA ASP A 93 -18.92 22.15 -8.02
C ASP A 93 -18.47 23.61 -7.77
N ASP A 94 -18.18 23.96 -6.52
CA ASP A 94 -17.67 25.28 -6.10
C ASP A 94 -16.13 25.39 -6.16
N ASP A 95 -15.41 24.32 -6.55
CA ASP A 95 -13.96 24.35 -6.71
C ASP A 95 -13.55 25.25 -7.88
N PRO A 96 -12.46 26.04 -7.78
CA PRO A 96 -11.96 26.87 -8.88
C PRO A 96 -11.57 26.07 -10.12
N GLU A 97 -11.30 24.77 -9.99
CA GLU A 97 -11.05 23.82 -11.10
C GLU A 97 -12.01 22.62 -11.01
N PRO A 98 -13.31 22.81 -11.23
CA PRO A 98 -14.28 21.72 -11.09
C PRO A 98 -13.98 20.58 -12.06
N GLY A 99 -13.93 19.37 -11.53
CA GLY A 99 -13.66 18.14 -12.29
C GLY A 99 -12.17 17.79 -12.45
N ALA A 100 -11.24 18.60 -11.91
CA ALA A 100 -9.87 18.15 -11.72
C ALA A 100 -9.82 17.20 -10.52
N PRO A 101 -9.13 16.04 -10.61
CA PRO A 101 -8.98 15.16 -9.46
C PRO A 101 -8.14 15.86 -8.38
N LEU A 102 -8.64 15.92 -7.16
CA LEU A 102 -7.87 16.32 -6.00
C LEU A 102 -7.27 15.04 -5.36
N LEU A 103 -5.95 14.91 -5.41
CA LEU A 103 -5.28 13.82 -4.70
C LEU A 103 -5.08 14.23 -3.24
N THR A 104 -5.83 13.61 -2.32
CA THR A 104 -5.54 13.67 -0.89
C THR A 104 -4.61 12.55 -0.50
N SER A 105 -3.65 12.84 0.38
CA SER A 105 -2.74 11.82 0.89
C SER A 105 -2.56 11.89 2.39
N THR A 106 -2.46 10.72 3.00
CA THR A 106 -2.15 10.57 4.43
C THR A 106 -0.91 9.73 4.60
N LEU A 107 -0.10 10.06 5.61
CA LEU A 107 1.02 9.25 6.05
C LEU A 107 0.85 8.94 7.53
N ARG A 108 0.85 7.65 7.84
CA ARG A 108 0.77 7.14 9.19
C ARG A 108 2.03 6.39 9.57
N SER A 109 2.54 6.65 10.77
CA SER A 109 3.71 5.99 11.33
C SER A 109 3.30 5.17 12.56
N ILE A 110 3.54 3.86 12.53
CA ILE A 110 3.17 2.91 13.59
C ILE A 110 4.44 2.24 14.10
N PRO A 111 4.86 2.47 15.36
CA PRO A 111 5.94 1.71 15.95
C PRO A 111 5.64 0.20 15.91
N LEU A 112 6.60 -0.65 15.53
CA LEU A 112 6.35 -2.10 15.49
C LEU A 112 6.00 -2.67 16.87
N SER A 113 6.39 -2.02 17.95
CA SER A 113 6.00 -2.36 19.32
C SER A 113 4.51 -2.11 19.61
N ALA A 114 3.81 -1.31 18.80
CA ALA A 114 2.37 -1.09 18.91
C ALA A 114 1.54 -2.15 18.16
N LEU A 115 2.19 -3.02 17.37
CA LEU A 115 1.52 -4.16 16.75
C LEU A 115 1.32 -5.27 17.77
N THR A 116 0.07 -5.54 18.12
CA THR A 116 -0.32 -6.54 19.13
C THR A 116 -0.50 -7.94 18.54
N ASP A 117 -0.78 -8.04 17.24
CA ASP A 117 -0.86 -9.31 16.52
C ASP A 117 -0.30 -9.17 15.10
N ARG A 118 0.34 -10.24 14.62
CA ARG A 118 0.92 -10.35 13.27
C ARG A 118 0.66 -11.75 12.76
N ASN A 119 -0.28 -11.89 11.84
CA ASN A 119 -0.68 -13.16 11.28
C ASN A 119 -0.37 -13.20 9.78
N LEU A 120 0.44 -14.17 9.36
CA LEU A 120 0.73 -14.44 7.96
C LEU A 120 0.11 -15.77 7.55
N LYS A 121 -0.92 -15.72 6.72
CA LYS A 121 -1.59 -16.88 6.16
C LYS A 121 -1.14 -17.08 4.71
N VAL A 122 -0.69 -18.31 4.39
CA VAL A 122 -0.20 -18.67 3.06
C VAL A 122 -1.03 -19.83 2.53
N GLY A 123 -1.70 -19.61 1.41
CA GLY A 123 -2.52 -20.59 0.70
C GLY A 123 -1.74 -21.26 -0.42
N TYR A 124 -1.85 -22.57 -0.51
CA TYR A 124 -1.28 -23.37 -1.59
C TYR A 124 -2.36 -24.15 -2.32
N ARG A 125 -2.26 -24.18 -3.64
CA ARG A 125 -2.99 -25.17 -4.44
C ARG A 125 -2.15 -26.44 -4.53
N ILE A 126 -2.78 -27.58 -4.25
CA ILE A 126 -2.15 -28.90 -4.38
C ILE A 126 -2.77 -29.57 -5.60
N ASP A 127 -1.96 -29.97 -6.55
CA ASP A 127 -2.40 -30.70 -7.74
C ASP A 127 -2.55 -32.21 -7.47
N HIS A 128 -3.11 -32.93 -8.43
CA HIS A 128 -3.36 -34.38 -8.31
C HIS A 128 -2.07 -35.21 -8.19
N SER A 129 -0.91 -34.66 -8.57
CA SER A 129 0.40 -35.30 -8.43
C SER A 129 1.08 -35.00 -7.10
N GLY A 130 0.45 -34.14 -6.25
CA GLY A 130 1.03 -33.68 -4.99
C GLY A 130 1.94 -32.45 -5.15
N GLY A 131 2.05 -31.89 -6.36
CA GLY A 131 2.76 -30.62 -6.62
C GLY A 131 2.06 -29.46 -5.91
N ARG A 132 2.87 -28.50 -5.39
CA ARG A 132 2.35 -27.34 -4.64
C ARG A 132 2.68 -26.05 -5.38
N SER A 133 1.70 -25.18 -5.54
CA SER A 133 1.89 -23.84 -6.07
C SER A 133 1.31 -22.81 -5.10
N LEU A 134 2.03 -21.69 -4.90
CA LEU A 134 1.56 -20.58 -4.11
C LEU A 134 0.29 -20.00 -4.76
N HIS A 135 -0.77 -19.82 -3.98
CA HIS A 135 -2.07 -19.40 -4.48
C HIS A 135 -2.53 -18.06 -3.92
N SER A 136 -2.31 -17.85 -2.63
CA SER A 136 -2.68 -16.60 -1.95
C SER A 136 -1.79 -16.36 -0.75
N VAL A 137 -1.61 -15.09 -0.41
CA VAL A 137 -0.94 -14.63 0.82
C VAL A 137 -1.80 -13.56 1.45
N GLU A 138 -2.00 -13.64 2.75
CA GLU A 138 -2.71 -12.67 3.58
C GLU A 138 -1.84 -12.35 4.78
N LEU A 139 -1.51 -11.07 4.96
CA LEU A 139 -0.83 -10.55 6.13
C LEU A 139 -1.80 -9.66 6.90
N ARG A 140 -2.15 -10.08 8.10
CA ARG A 140 -3.00 -9.34 9.03
C ARG A 140 -2.16 -8.80 10.17
N LEU A 141 -2.28 -7.50 10.42
CA LEU A 141 -1.64 -6.80 11.52
C LEU A 141 -2.72 -6.18 12.38
N VAL A 142 -2.57 -6.28 13.70
CA VAL A 142 -3.46 -5.60 14.65
C VAL A 142 -2.65 -4.60 15.44
N THR A 143 -3.11 -3.35 15.46
CA THR A 143 -2.51 -2.28 16.27
C THR A 143 -3.49 -1.77 17.30
N THR A 144 -2.99 -1.36 18.46
CA THR A 144 -3.79 -0.67 19.47
C THR A 144 -3.51 0.82 19.36
N THR A 145 -4.54 1.58 19.03
CA THR A 145 -4.48 3.04 19.01
C THR A 145 -5.18 3.57 20.26
N ALA A 146 -4.48 4.40 21.04
CA ALA A 146 -5.09 5.15 22.13
C ALA A 146 -5.64 6.45 21.55
N ASP A 147 -6.94 6.62 21.54
CA ASP A 147 -7.57 7.90 21.17
C ASP A 147 -7.66 8.79 22.40
N TYR A 148 -6.84 9.86 22.42
CA TYR A 148 -6.84 10.87 23.48
C TYR A 148 -7.86 12.00 23.25
N THR A 149 -8.52 12.05 22.08
CA THR A 149 -9.31 13.20 21.66
C THR A 149 -10.75 13.23 22.19
N LEU A 150 -11.28 12.11 22.69
CA LEU A 150 -12.65 12.00 23.16
C LEU A 150 -12.86 12.14 24.68
N ALA A 151 -11.78 12.27 25.45
CA ALA A 151 -11.88 12.39 26.91
C ALA A 151 -12.23 13.82 27.34
N LYS A 152 -13.51 14.19 27.31
CA LYS A 152 -14.02 15.32 28.13
C LYS A 152 -13.99 15.04 29.65
N THR A 153 -13.57 13.84 30.04
CA THR A 153 -13.44 13.41 31.44
C THR A 153 -12.17 12.59 31.60
N PRO A 154 -11.28 12.90 32.56
CA PRO A 154 -9.93 12.29 32.65
C PRO A 154 -9.87 10.83 33.10
N SER A 155 -10.96 10.08 33.11
CA SER A 155 -11.03 8.78 33.78
C SER A 155 -11.19 7.55 32.84
N ARG A 156 -11.21 7.71 31.51
CA ARG A 156 -11.36 6.57 30.63
C ARG A 156 -10.58 6.76 29.31
N THR A 157 -9.43 6.13 29.21
CA THR A 157 -8.72 5.93 27.93
C THR A 157 -9.42 4.77 27.22
N GLU A 158 -10.12 5.05 26.15
CA GLU A 158 -10.64 4.01 25.27
C GLU A 158 -9.53 3.61 24.31
N SER A 159 -9.13 2.34 24.34
CA SER A 159 -8.21 1.79 23.35
C SER A 159 -9.01 1.12 22.26
N PHE A 160 -8.79 1.52 21.02
CA PHE A 160 -9.36 0.86 19.86
C PHE A 160 -8.29 -0.03 19.22
N SER A 161 -8.69 -1.25 18.85
CA SER A 161 -7.86 -2.10 18.01
C SER A 161 -8.25 -1.86 16.55
N GLU A 162 -7.26 -1.65 15.69
CA GLU A 162 -7.44 -1.51 14.27
C GLU A 162 -6.73 -2.66 13.57
N GLU A 163 -7.34 -3.17 12.52
CA GLU A 163 -6.82 -4.22 11.68
C GLU A 163 -6.33 -3.65 10.35
N LEU A 164 -5.09 -3.97 10.00
CA LEU A 164 -4.50 -3.69 8.70
C LEU A 164 -4.38 -5.03 7.96
N LEU A 165 -4.92 -5.09 6.75
CA LEU A 165 -4.99 -6.31 5.95
C LEU A 165 -4.32 -6.08 4.59
N PHE A 166 -3.30 -6.88 4.28
CA PHE A 166 -2.62 -6.92 3.00
C PHE A 166 -2.86 -8.29 2.36
N THR A 167 -3.32 -8.31 1.13
CA THR A 167 -3.62 -9.55 0.41
C THR A 167 -2.98 -9.55 -0.96
N LYS A 168 -2.49 -10.71 -1.39
CA LYS A 168 -2.04 -10.97 -2.76
C LYS A 168 -2.40 -12.38 -3.19
N SER A 169 -2.73 -12.54 -4.47
CA SER A 169 -3.11 -13.83 -5.02
C SER A 169 -2.56 -14.01 -6.44
N VAL A 170 -2.79 -15.19 -7.03
CA VAL A 170 -2.41 -15.45 -8.43
C VAL A 170 -3.12 -14.54 -9.43
N THR A 171 -4.30 -14.02 -9.08
CA THR A 171 -5.09 -13.11 -9.91
C THR A 171 -4.95 -11.65 -9.50
N ASP A 172 -4.26 -11.39 -8.39
CA ASP A 172 -4.00 -10.06 -7.86
C ASP A 172 -2.50 -9.96 -7.51
N GLY A 173 -1.73 -9.29 -8.34
CA GLY A 173 -0.30 -9.10 -8.20
C GLY A 173 0.57 -10.31 -8.51
N GLY A 174 -0.01 -11.50 -8.63
CA GLY A 174 0.69 -12.71 -9.03
C GLY A 174 1.74 -13.20 -8.03
N ARG A 175 2.56 -14.18 -8.47
CA ARG A 175 3.50 -14.87 -7.60
C ARG A 175 4.58 -13.93 -7.02
N ALA A 176 5.09 -13.01 -7.83
CA ALA A 176 6.17 -12.14 -7.40
C ALA A 176 5.73 -11.21 -6.24
N GLN A 177 4.54 -10.60 -6.34
CA GLN A 177 4.00 -9.77 -5.26
C GLN A 177 3.63 -10.58 -4.02
N MET A 178 3.13 -11.82 -4.17
CA MET A 178 2.92 -12.73 -3.04
C MET A 178 4.22 -13.02 -2.28
N GLU A 179 5.32 -13.28 -2.99
CA GLU A 179 6.65 -13.51 -2.38
C GLU A 179 7.16 -12.24 -1.67
N ARG A 180 6.91 -11.05 -2.24
CA ARG A 180 7.23 -9.76 -1.60
C ARG A 180 6.42 -9.54 -0.32
N LEU A 181 5.12 -9.89 -0.32
CA LEU A 181 4.28 -9.79 0.89
C LEU A 181 4.76 -10.73 2.00
N ILE A 182 5.22 -11.95 1.65
CA ILE A 182 5.85 -12.87 2.62
C ILE A 182 7.13 -12.25 3.20
N GLN A 183 7.99 -11.64 2.36
CA GLN A 183 9.21 -10.96 2.82
C GLN A 183 8.89 -9.78 3.73
N PHE A 184 7.86 -9.01 3.40
CA PHE A 184 7.39 -7.90 4.23
C PHE A 184 6.93 -8.39 5.60
N GLY A 185 6.09 -9.44 5.65
CA GLY A 185 5.68 -10.06 6.91
C GLY A 185 6.85 -10.55 7.77
N ARG A 186 7.89 -11.12 7.15
CA ARG A 186 9.13 -11.53 7.84
C ARG A 186 9.91 -10.34 8.40
N ALA A 187 10.01 -9.25 7.63
CA ALA A 187 10.70 -8.02 8.10
C ALA A 187 10.01 -7.41 9.31
N LEU A 188 8.66 -7.46 9.36
CA LEU A 188 7.89 -7.00 10.51
C LEU A 188 8.04 -7.93 11.74
N ALA A 189 8.24 -9.22 11.52
CA ALA A 189 8.37 -10.21 12.61
C ALA A 189 9.77 -10.23 13.25
N ALA A 190 10.82 -9.84 12.53
CA ALA A 190 12.21 -9.98 12.96
C ALA A 190 12.61 -9.06 14.14
N HIS A 191 11.76 -8.13 14.55
CA HIS A 191 12.04 -7.08 15.53
C HIS A 191 10.97 -6.98 16.62
N GLY A 192 10.24 -8.08 16.85
CA GLY A 192 9.24 -8.23 17.92
C GLY A 192 9.80 -8.88 19.17
#